data_5f6ebe21b5a6eeaf6b380eb5f7152b7a
#
_entry.id   5f6ebe21b5a6eeaf6b380eb5f7152b7a
#
_cell.length_a   1.000
_cell.length_b   1.000
_cell.length_c   1.000
_cell.angle_alpha   90.00
_cell.angle_beta   90.00
_cell.angle_gamma   90.00
#
_symmetry.space_group_name_H-M   'P 1'
#
loop_
_entity.id
_entity.type
_entity.pdbx_description
1 polymer ?
#
loop_
_entity_poly.entity_id
_entity_poly.type
_entity_poly.pdbx_seq_one_letter_code
_entity_poly.pdbx_strand_id
1 'polypeptide(L)'
;KRFMLYNGLGALLWTVAFIVPGYLFSNQLERLAVQAAQFGSSLVVVLLCGLGAYLASKYWHRHRLLRELRMARITVDELKGLMDEGQALAIVDLRGALDHHADPYTIPGALRLSAEELEQRHHEIPRHREVILFCACPNEVTAAKMALLLRRKGIGKVRPLAGGIAAWRERNFPVEAQSTTPPVVGILSLYRRWILVQEARERRKTRPIMRSALKMEGR
;
A
#
# COMPACT_ATOMS: atom_id res chain seq x y z
N LYS A 1 -57.48 -17.14 33.52
CA LYS A 1 -57.58 -18.63 33.59
C LYS A 1 -57.11 -19.27 32.25
N ARG A 2 -57.53 -18.83 31.09
CA ARG A 2 -57.13 -19.41 29.78
C ARG A 2 -55.62 -19.23 29.50
N PHE A 3 -55.03 -18.10 29.89
CA PHE A 3 -53.62 -17.82 29.68
C PHE A 3 -52.69 -18.79 30.45
N MET A 4 -53.03 -19.09 31.70
CA MET A 4 -52.28 -20.06 32.50
C MET A 4 -52.32 -21.48 31.94
N LEU A 5 -53.47 -21.90 31.36
CA LEU A 5 -53.61 -23.17 30.67
C LEU A 5 -52.70 -23.30 29.46
N TYR A 6 -52.67 -22.26 28.59
CA TYR A 6 -51.80 -22.27 27.40
C TYR A 6 -50.33 -22.21 27.77
N ASN A 7 -49.97 -21.46 28.81
CA ASN A 7 -48.57 -21.37 29.26
C ASN A 7 -48.12 -22.68 29.89
N GLY A 8 -48.96 -23.33 30.71
CA GLY A 8 -48.70 -24.66 31.25
C GLY A 8 -48.59 -25.75 30.21
N LEU A 9 -49.45 -25.73 29.19
CA LEU A 9 -49.42 -26.68 28.07
C LEU A 9 -48.16 -26.47 27.21
N GLY A 10 -47.75 -25.20 26.95
CA GLY A 10 -46.55 -24.86 26.24
C GLY A 10 -45.28 -25.35 27.00
N ALA A 11 -45.23 -25.12 28.29
CA ALA A 11 -44.10 -25.59 29.14
C ALA A 11 -44.02 -27.15 29.17
N LEU A 12 -45.13 -27.82 29.24
CA LEU A 12 -45.22 -29.30 29.20
C LEU A 12 -44.74 -29.82 27.83
N LEU A 13 -45.22 -29.25 26.76
CA LEU A 13 -44.85 -29.62 25.38
C LEU A 13 -43.35 -29.40 25.12
N TRP A 14 -42.81 -28.29 25.60
CA TRP A 14 -41.40 -27.99 25.54
C TRP A 14 -40.53 -28.98 26.35
N THR A 15 -40.97 -29.28 27.55
CA THR A 15 -40.27 -30.23 28.45
C THR A 15 -40.22 -31.62 27.81
N VAL A 16 -41.37 -32.13 27.30
CA VAL A 16 -41.43 -33.41 26.62
C VAL A 16 -40.60 -33.43 25.34
N ALA A 17 -40.62 -32.36 24.57
CA ALA A 17 -39.83 -32.24 23.33
C ALA A 17 -38.33 -32.33 23.53
N PHE A 18 -37.82 -31.98 24.71
CA PHE A 18 -36.39 -32.08 25.02
C PHE A 18 -36.02 -33.31 25.86
N ILE A 19 -36.86 -33.69 26.82
CA ILE A 19 -36.57 -34.85 27.72
C ILE A 19 -36.71 -36.17 26.97
N VAL A 20 -37.75 -36.33 26.12
CA VAL A 20 -37.99 -37.62 25.44
C VAL A 20 -36.84 -37.95 24.46
N PRO A 21 -36.41 -37.08 23.58
CA PRO A 21 -35.23 -37.34 22.76
C PRO A 21 -33.97 -37.55 23.58
N GLY A 22 -33.72 -36.74 24.63
CA GLY A 22 -32.59 -36.92 25.53
C GLY A 22 -32.53 -38.30 26.17
N TYR A 23 -33.68 -38.81 26.62
CA TYR A 23 -33.75 -40.13 27.19
C TYR A 23 -33.62 -41.27 26.17
N LEU A 24 -34.27 -41.15 25.01
CA LEU A 24 -34.19 -42.15 23.95
C LEU A 24 -32.81 -42.26 23.32
N PHE A 25 -32.07 -41.13 23.23
CA PHE A 25 -30.75 -41.09 22.65
C PHE A 25 -29.59 -41.10 23.68
N SER A 26 -29.90 -41.22 24.99
CA SER A 26 -28.89 -41.22 26.05
C SER A 26 -27.77 -42.23 25.83
N ASN A 27 -28.13 -43.49 25.52
CA ASN A 27 -27.18 -44.57 25.28
C ASN A 27 -26.36 -44.35 23.96
N GLN A 28 -26.93 -43.69 23.00
CA GLN A 28 -26.23 -43.35 21.74
C GLN A 28 -25.31 -42.14 21.92
N LEU A 29 -25.72 -41.16 22.73
CA LEU A 29 -24.89 -40.01 23.08
C LEU A 29 -23.65 -40.43 23.86
N GLU A 30 -23.77 -41.38 24.76
CA GLU A 30 -22.64 -41.93 25.52
C GLU A 30 -21.64 -42.64 24.61
N ARG A 31 -22.10 -43.43 23.64
CA ARG A 31 -21.25 -44.06 22.63
C ARG A 31 -20.60 -43.05 21.72
N LEU A 32 -21.34 -42.02 21.27
CA LEU A 32 -20.84 -40.94 20.48
C LEU A 32 -19.83 -40.06 21.22
N ALA A 33 -20.07 -39.85 22.55
CA ALA A 33 -19.13 -39.10 23.38
C ALA A 33 -17.82 -39.87 23.59
N VAL A 34 -17.87 -41.17 23.77
CA VAL A 34 -16.66 -42.01 23.87
C VAL A 34 -15.90 -42.06 22.54
N GLN A 35 -16.61 -42.21 21.42
CA GLN A 35 -16.00 -42.15 20.10
C GLN A 35 -15.44 -40.75 19.80
N ALA A 36 -16.17 -39.66 20.11
CA ALA A 36 -15.71 -38.31 19.96
C ALA A 36 -14.48 -38.02 20.86
N ALA A 37 -14.42 -38.60 22.06
CA ALA A 37 -13.21 -38.47 22.91
C ALA A 37 -12.00 -39.19 22.32
N GLN A 38 -12.18 -40.33 21.65
CA GLN A 38 -11.09 -41.05 20.98
C GLN A 38 -10.61 -40.30 19.68
N PHE A 39 -11.53 -39.73 18.92
CA PHE A 39 -11.20 -38.98 17.73
C PHE A 39 -10.92 -37.50 18.02
N GLY A 40 -11.40 -36.95 19.13
CA GLY A 40 -11.34 -35.54 19.46
C GLY A 40 -9.91 -35.02 19.59
N SER A 41 -9.01 -35.78 20.18
CA SER A 41 -7.60 -35.40 20.30
C SER A 41 -6.91 -35.31 18.93
N SER A 42 -7.15 -36.30 18.07
CA SER A 42 -6.58 -36.33 16.71
C SER A 42 -7.15 -35.20 15.84
N LEU A 43 -8.45 -34.92 15.95
CA LEU A 43 -9.11 -33.85 15.22
C LEU A 43 -8.60 -32.47 15.65
N VAL A 44 -8.44 -32.26 16.97
CA VAL A 44 -7.86 -31.03 17.50
C VAL A 44 -6.42 -30.83 17.04
N VAL A 45 -5.60 -31.88 17.03
CA VAL A 45 -4.24 -31.82 16.52
C VAL A 45 -4.21 -31.46 15.04
N VAL A 46 -5.05 -32.09 14.22
CA VAL A 46 -5.15 -31.79 12.77
C VAL A 46 -5.58 -30.34 12.54
N LEU A 47 -6.57 -29.84 13.28
CA LEU A 47 -7.01 -28.44 13.20
C LEU A 47 -5.92 -27.47 13.62
N LEU A 48 -5.21 -27.75 14.71
CA LEU A 48 -4.10 -26.90 15.16
C LEU A 48 -2.93 -26.91 14.18
N CYS A 49 -2.58 -28.07 13.62
CA CYS A 49 -1.56 -28.17 12.57
C CYS A 49 -1.98 -27.43 11.29
N GLY A 50 -3.23 -27.58 10.87
CA GLY A 50 -3.78 -26.87 9.71
C GLY A 50 -3.77 -25.36 9.90
N LEU A 51 -4.21 -24.89 11.08
CA LEU A 51 -4.18 -23.48 11.46
C LEU A 51 -2.74 -22.95 11.52
N GLY A 52 -1.82 -23.71 12.15
CA GLY A 52 -0.41 -23.38 12.23
C GLY A 52 0.24 -23.28 10.84
N ALA A 53 -0.01 -24.25 9.95
CA ALA A 53 0.48 -24.23 8.57
C ALA A 53 -0.10 -23.06 7.77
N TYR A 54 -1.39 -22.76 7.95
CA TYR A 54 -2.03 -21.59 7.32
C TYR A 54 -1.41 -20.27 7.79
N LEU A 55 -1.23 -20.10 9.10
CA LEU A 55 -0.60 -18.89 9.66
C LEU A 55 0.87 -18.76 9.24
N ALA A 56 1.61 -19.85 9.25
CA ALA A 56 3.01 -19.88 8.80
C ALA A 56 3.14 -19.54 7.30
N SER A 57 2.27 -20.11 6.47
CA SER A 57 2.21 -19.80 5.03
C SER A 57 1.90 -18.32 4.80
N LYS A 58 0.88 -17.79 5.47
CA LYS A 58 0.49 -16.38 5.40
C LYS A 58 1.61 -15.44 5.87
N TYR A 59 2.29 -15.80 6.97
CA TYR A 59 3.43 -15.05 7.49
C TYR A 59 4.61 -15.08 6.53
N TRP A 60 4.94 -16.25 5.97
CA TRP A 60 6.06 -16.43 5.04
C TRP A 60 5.85 -15.71 3.71
N HIS A 61 4.65 -15.80 3.14
CA HIS A 61 4.29 -15.03 1.96
C HIS A 61 4.42 -13.52 2.19
N ARG A 62 3.98 -13.04 3.35
CA ARG A 62 4.11 -11.63 3.72
C ARG A 62 5.59 -11.23 3.91
N HIS A 63 6.39 -12.08 4.55
CA HIS A 63 7.82 -11.81 4.79
C HIS A 63 8.65 -11.86 3.49
N ARG A 64 8.36 -12.82 2.61
CA ARG A 64 9.03 -12.93 1.32
C ARG A 64 8.77 -11.70 0.45
N LEU A 65 7.52 -11.25 0.42
CA LEU A 65 7.09 -10.06 -0.27
C LEU A 65 7.76 -8.78 0.26
N LEU A 66 7.85 -8.64 1.57
CA LEU A 66 8.52 -7.50 2.21
C LEU A 66 10.04 -7.54 1.98
N ARG A 67 10.66 -8.72 1.86
CA ARG A 67 12.09 -8.83 1.54
C ARG A 67 12.40 -8.39 0.11
N GLU A 68 11.61 -8.83 -0.86
CA GLU A 68 11.76 -8.39 -2.26
C GLU A 68 11.63 -6.88 -2.41
N LEU A 69 10.73 -6.27 -1.64
CA LEU A 69 10.54 -4.82 -1.62
C LEU A 69 11.66 -4.08 -0.89
N ARG A 70 12.25 -4.69 0.14
CA ARG A 70 13.40 -4.10 0.84
C ARG A 70 14.64 -3.99 -0.03
N MET A 71 14.86 -4.92 -0.95
CA MET A 71 15.98 -4.88 -1.90
C MET A 71 15.78 -3.87 -3.04
N ALA A 72 14.55 -3.42 -3.27
CA ALA A 72 14.23 -2.47 -4.35
C ALA A 72 14.04 -1.01 -3.85
N ARG A 73 14.44 -0.71 -2.60
CA ARG A 73 14.34 0.65 -2.06
C ARG A 73 15.35 1.59 -2.70
N ILE A 74 14.97 2.85 -2.79
CA ILE A 74 15.88 3.95 -3.11
C ILE A 74 16.22 4.72 -1.83
N THR A 75 17.48 5.09 -1.65
CA THR A 75 17.88 5.96 -0.54
C THR A 75 17.56 7.42 -0.87
N VAL A 76 17.48 8.26 0.16
CA VAL A 76 17.25 9.70 -0.05
C VAL A 76 18.39 10.37 -0.79
N ASP A 77 19.63 9.92 -0.58
CA ASP A 77 20.83 10.46 -1.26
C ASP A 77 20.83 10.08 -2.75
N GLU A 78 20.48 8.82 -3.05
CA GLU A 78 20.34 8.33 -4.43
C GLU A 78 19.23 9.08 -5.16
N LEU A 79 18.06 9.27 -4.52
CA LEU A 79 16.97 10.04 -5.09
C LEU A 79 17.39 11.48 -5.38
N LYS A 80 18.09 12.12 -4.43
CA LYS A 80 18.60 13.49 -4.61
C LYS A 80 19.56 13.56 -5.77
N GLY A 81 20.51 12.62 -5.90
CA GLY A 81 21.41 12.51 -7.03
C GLY A 81 20.70 12.42 -8.39
N LEU A 82 19.72 11.52 -8.49
CA LEU A 82 18.92 11.36 -9.71
C LEU A 82 18.13 12.63 -10.07
N MET A 83 17.61 13.34 -9.07
CA MET A 83 16.94 14.63 -9.27
C MET A 83 17.92 15.71 -9.76
N ASP A 84 19.12 15.77 -9.20
CA ASP A 84 20.15 16.75 -9.59
C ASP A 84 20.71 16.48 -10.98
N GLU A 85 20.81 15.22 -11.38
CA GLU A 85 21.12 14.79 -12.75
C GLU A 85 20.01 15.12 -13.73
N GLY A 86 18.82 15.51 -13.26
CA GLY A 86 17.67 15.84 -14.09
C GLY A 86 17.00 14.63 -14.71
N GLN A 87 17.12 13.45 -14.09
CA GLN A 87 16.43 12.25 -14.57
C GLN A 87 14.90 12.42 -14.49
N ALA A 88 14.21 11.83 -15.45
CA ALA A 88 12.76 11.90 -15.53
C ALA A 88 12.10 10.92 -14.53
N LEU A 89 11.92 11.37 -13.29
CA LEU A 89 11.31 10.60 -12.21
C LEU A 89 9.83 10.97 -12.02
N ALA A 90 9.03 10.04 -11.55
CA ALA A 90 7.68 10.28 -11.06
C ALA A 90 7.67 10.05 -9.54
N ILE A 91 7.71 11.11 -8.75
CA ILE A 91 7.71 11.03 -7.29
C ILE A 91 6.26 11.15 -6.83
N VAL A 92 5.79 10.21 -5.99
CA VAL A 92 4.40 10.14 -5.52
C VAL A 92 4.35 10.13 -4.00
N ASP A 93 3.64 11.10 -3.45
CA ASP A 93 3.35 11.25 -2.04
C ASP A 93 2.06 10.48 -1.69
N LEU A 94 2.20 9.40 -0.93
CA LEU A 94 1.11 8.51 -0.50
C LEU A 94 0.52 8.89 0.86
N ARG A 95 0.90 10.02 1.43
CA ARG A 95 0.38 10.47 2.72
C ARG A 95 -1.12 10.75 2.64
N GLY A 96 -1.83 10.34 3.68
CA GLY A 96 -3.24 10.64 3.82
C GLY A 96 -3.54 12.14 4.00
N ALA A 97 -4.81 12.51 3.89
CA ALA A 97 -5.23 13.91 4.06
C ALA A 97 -4.83 14.47 5.44
N LEU A 98 -4.96 13.66 6.50
CA LEU A 98 -4.61 14.07 7.87
C LEU A 98 -3.11 14.33 8.02
N ASP A 99 -2.27 13.45 7.50
CA ASP A 99 -0.81 13.60 7.56
C ASP A 99 -0.37 14.85 6.80
N HIS A 100 -1.02 15.12 5.68
CA HIS A 100 -0.73 16.29 4.86
C HIS A 100 -1.21 17.61 5.49
N HIS A 101 -2.34 17.59 6.22
CA HIS A 101 -2.78 18.76 7.00
C HIS A 101 -1.83 19.07 8.14
N ALA A 102 -1.30 18.03 8.81
CA ALA A 102 -0.33 18.20 9.87
C ALA A 102 1.02 18.72 9.34
N ASP A 103 1.37 18.36 8.10
CA ASP A 103 2.63 18.69 7.48
C ASP A 103 2.47 18.87 5.95
N PRO A 104 2.24 20.12 5.48
CA PRO A 104 1.97 20.41 4.07
C PRO A 104 3.21 20.39 3.16
N TYR A 105 4.41 20.19 3.72
CA TYR A 105 5.64 20.15 2.94
C TYR A 105 5.90 18.77 2.36
N THR A 106 6.36 18.72 1.12
CA THR A 106 6.66 17.49 0.37
C THR A 106 7.99 17.58 -0.36
N ILE A 107 8.43 16.49 -0.98
CA ILE A 107 9.60 16.47 -1.86
C ILE A 107 9.28 17.28 -3.13
N PRO A 108 10.18 18.14 -3.61
CA PRO A 108 9.93 18.98 -4.78
C PRO A 108 9.51 18.16 -6.00
N GLY A 109 8.42 18.60 -6.64
CA GLY A 109 7.85 17.92 -7.82
C GLY A 109 7.10 16.62 -7.53
N ALA A 110 6.83 16.29 -6.25
CA ALA A 110 6.03 15.13 -5.89
C ALA A 110 4.55 15.32 -6.23
N LEU A 111 3.96 14.30 -6.85
CA LEU A 111 2.53 14.21 -7.10
C LEU A 111 1.85 13.63 -5.86
N ARG A 112 0.83 14.30 -5.34
CA ARG A 112 0.04 13.78 -4.25
C ARG A 112 -1.04 12.85 -4.78
N LEU A 113 -0.99 11.59 -4.33
CA LEU A 113 -2.04 10.60 -4.55
C LEU A 113 -2.09 9.73 -3.30
N SER A 114 -3.19 9.76 -2.56
CA SER A 114 -3.37 8.82 -1.45
C SER A 114 -3.30 7.37 -1.96
N ALA A 115 -3.09 6.41 -1.05
CA ALA A 115 -3.00 5.01 -1.45
C ALA A 115 -4.26 4.53 -2.18
N GLU A 116 -5.44 5.00 -1.76
CA GLU A 116 -6.73 4.69 -2.35
C GLU A 116 -6.89 5.32 -3.74
N GLU A 117 -6.50 6.59 -3.87
CA GLU A 117 -6.51 7.30 -5.16
C GLU A 117 -5.54 6.66 -6.16
N LEU A 118 -4.35 6.26 -5.71
CA LEU A 118 -3.36 5.59 -6.53
C LEU A 118 -3.86 4.26 -7.09
N GLU A 119 -4.62 3.49 -6.30
CA GLU A 119 -5.21 2.23 -6.75
C GLU A 119 -6.21 2.44 -7.88
N GLN A 120 -7.01 3.51 -7.81
CA GLN A 120 -8.02 3.85 -8.83
C GLN A 120 -7.39 4.55 -10.05
N ARG A 121 -6.42 5.42 -9.83
CA ARG A 121 -5.82 6.31 -10.83
C ARG A 121 -4.43 5.88 -11.28
N HIS A 122 -4.04 4.60 -11.09
CA HIS A 122 -2.75 4.07 -11.49
C HIS A 122 -2.42 4.24 -12.98
N HIS A 123 -3.43 4.41 -13.82
CA HIS A 123 -3.29 4.65 -15.26
C HIS A 123 -2.70 6.03 -15.60
N GLU A 124 -2.76 6.98 -14.67
CA GLU A 124 -2.19 8.32 -14.82
C GLU A 124 -0.66 8.33 -14.61
N ILE A 125 -0.11 7.27 -14.01
CA ILE A 125 1.33 7.18 -13.75
C ILE A 125 2.06 6.75 -15.03
N PRO A 126 3.09 7.52 -15.45
CA PRO A 126 3.84 7.22 -16.65
C PRO A 126 4.62 5.91 -16.51
N ARG A 127 4.30 4.92 -17.37
CA ARG A 127 4.89 3.57 -17.33
C ARG A 127 6.36 3.51 -17.73
N HIS A 128 6.83 4.50 -18.45
CA HIS A 128 8.20 4.58 -18.99
C HIS A 128 9.18 5.28 -18.04
N ARG A 129 8.70 5.84 -16.92
CA ARG A 129 9.52 6.53 -15.93
C ARG A 129 9.75 5.67 -14.70
N GLU A 130 10.79 5.97 -13.96
CA GLU A 130 10.99 5.42 -12.64
C GLU A 130 10.06 6.12 -11.66
N VAL A 131 9.29 5.32 -10.90
CA VAL A 131 8.28 5.79 -9.95
C VAL A 131 8.81 5.62 -8.54
N ILE A 132 8.92 6.71 -7.81
CA ILE A 132 9.36 6.72 -6.42
C ILE A 132 8.15 6.98 -5.54
N LEU A 133 7.87 6.07 -4.62
CA LEU A 133 6.75 6.17 -3.69
C LEU A 133 7.25 6.46 -2.28
N PHE A 134 6.63 7.40 -1.59
CA PHE A 134 6.93 7.63 -0.18
C PHE A 134 5.66 7.86 0.64
N CYS A 135 5.75 7.61 1.95
CA CYS A 135 4.68 7.80 2.92
C CYS A 135 5.27 8.27 4.26
N ALA A 136 4.39 8.59 5.21
CA ALA A 136 4.79 8.89 6.59
C ALA A 136 4.80 7.66 7.51
N CYS A 137 4.46 6.47 7.00
CA CYS A 137 4.36 5.26 7.81
C CYS A 137 5.72 4.74 8.27
N PRO A 138 5.86 4.28 9.53
CA PRO A 138 7.05 3.59 9.96
C PRO A 138 7.26 2.33 9.09
N ASN A 139 8.52 2.11 8.66
CA ASN A 139 8.94 1.00 7.79
C ASN A 139 8.35 1.02 6.35
N GLU A 140 7.84 2.14 5.87
CA GLU A 140 7.34 2.38 4.51
C GLU A 140 6.35 1.31 3.99
N VAL A 141 5.54 0.74 4.89
CA VAL A 141 4.63 -0.39 4.57
C VAL A 141 3.63 -0.01 3.47
N THR A 142 3.10 1.21 3.51
CA THR A 142 2.14 1.69 2.50
C THR A 142 2.83 1.86 1.15
N ALA A 143 4.00 2.49 1.11
CA ALA A 143 4.77 2.68 -0.12
C ALA A 143 5.17 1.33 -0.75
N ALA A 144 5.59 0.36 0.08
CA ALA A 144 5.92 -0.97 -0.36
C ALA A 144 4.70 -1.73 -0.92
N LYS A 145 3.54 -1.65 -0.26
CA LYS A 145 2.29 -2.26 -0.73
C LYS A 145 1.85 -1.67 -2.07
N MET A 146 1.91 -0.35 -2.21
CA MET A 146 1.55 0.32 -3.46
C MET A 146 2.55 0.05 -4.59
N ALA A 147 3.85 -0.06 -4.30
CA ALA A 147 4.85 -0.46 -5.28
C ALA A 147 4.54 -1.83 -5.89
N LEU A 148 4.11 -2.80 -5.07
CA LEU A 148 3.69 -4.11 -5.57
C LEU A 148 2.44 -4.04 -6.42
N LEU A 149 1.45 -3.25 -6.01
CA LEU A 149 0.23 -3.06 -6.76
C LEU A 149 0.54 -2.49 -8.15
N LEU A 150 1.37 -1.44 -8.22
CA LEU A 150 1.78 -0.84 -9.48
C LEU A 150 2.57 -1.81 -10.37
N ARG A 151 3.48 -2.62 -9.79
CA ARG A 151 4.20 -3.66 -10.53
C ARG A 151 3.25 -4.71 -11.13
N ARG A 152 2.23 -5.15 -10.38
CA ARG A 152 1.18 -6.05 -10.88
C ARG A 152 0.35 -5.43 -12.01
N LYS A 153 0.20 -4.10 -12.00
CA LYS A 153 -0.48 -3.33 -13.05
C LYS A 153 0.42 -3.01 -14.26
N GLY A 154 1.65 -3.56 -14.29
CA GLY A 154 2.58 -3.43 -15.41
C GLY A 154 3.52 -2.22 -15.36
N ILE A 155 3.61 -1.52 -14.22
CA ILE A 155 4.59 -0.45 -14.01
C ILE A 155 5.83 -1.08 -13.36
N GLY A 156 6.83 -1.44 -14.18
CA GLY A 156 7.95 -2.27 -13.73
C GLY A 156 8.97 -1.56 -12.83
N LYS A 157 9.20 -0.27 -13.05
CA LYS A 157 10.23 0.51 -12.35
C LYS A 157 9.61 1.32 -11.21
N VAL A 158 9.28 0.63 -10.10
CA VAL A 158 8.71 1.28 -8.91
C VAL A 158 9.56 0.96 -7.71
N ARG A 159 10.00 1.99 -6.99
CA ARG A 159 10.87 1.88 -5.81
C ARG A 159 10.30 2.71 -4.65
N PRO A 160 10.14 2.11 -3.45
CA PRO A 160 9.82 2.86 -2.24
C PRO A 160 11.03 3.66 -1.75
N LEU A 161 10.80 4.88 -1.27
CA LEU A 161 11.83 5.71 -0.66
C LEU A 161 12.10 5.26 0.78
N ALA A 162 13.33 4.89 1.07
CA ALA A 162 13.75 4.48 2.40
C ALA A 162 13.65 5.66 3.39
N GLY A 163 12.96 5.44 4.52
CA GLY A 163 12.71 6.45 5.54
C GLY A 163 11.70 7.54 5.14
N GLY A 164 11.15 7.49 3.91
CA GLY A 164 10.12 8.41 3.46
C GLY A 164 10.51 9.89 3.56
N ILE A 165 9.52 10.76 3.82
CA ILE A 165 9.73 12.21 3.95
C ILE A 165 10.57 12.58 5.19
N ALA A 166 10.54 11.75 6.25
CA ALA A 166 11.30 11.99 7.46
C ALA A 166 12.82 11.94 7.18
N ALA A 167 13.29 10.88 6.52
CA ALA A 167 14.70 10.74 6.15
C ALA A 167 15.17 11.82 5.17
N TRP A 168 14.28 12.29 4.28
CA TRP A 168 14.57 13.42 3.38
C TRP A 168 14.86 14.70 4.16
N ARG A 169 14.08 14.96 5.22
CA ARG A 169 14.26 16.13 6.08
C ARG A 169 15.48 16.03 7.00
N GLU A 170 15.75 14.85 7.53
CA GLU A 170 16.95 14.61 8.35
C GLU A 170 18.24 14.97 7.60
N ARG A 171 18.23 14.85 6.26
CA ARG A 171 19.34 15.27 5.40
C ARG A 171 19.29 16.76 5.03
N ASN A 172 18.34 17.54 5.56
CA ASN A 172 18.12 18.96 5.22
C ASN A 172 17.97 19.21 3.72
N PHE A 173 17.40 18.25 2.99
CA PHE A 173 17.10 18.43 1.56
C PHE A 173 15.90 19.36 1.36
N PRO A 174 15.84 20.08 0.23
CA PRO A 174 14.78 21.05 -0.01
C PRO A 174 13.40 20.38 -0.01
N VAL A 175 12.44 21.07 0.60
CA VAL A 175 11.03 20.69 0.60
C VAL A 175 10.20 21.78 -0.06
N GLU A 176 9.08 21.41 -0.65
CA GLU A 176 8.14 22.32 -1.32
C GLU A 176 6.80 22.28 -0.60
N ALA A 177 6.19 23.44 -0.36
CA ALA A 177 4.83 23.51 0.17
C ALA A 177 3.85 23.09 -0.93
N GLN A 178 3.09 22.05 -0.69
CA GLN A 178 2.09 21.57 -1.65
C GLN A 178 0.78 22.33 -1.43
N SER A 179 0.31 23.01 -2.48
CA SER A 179 -1.01 23.65 -2.46
C SER A 179 -2.12 22.58 -2.38
N THR A 180 -3.11 22.81 -1.56
CA THR A 180 -4.27 21.93 -1.31
C THR A 180 -5.22 21.78 -2.51
N THR A 181 -4.87 22.26 -3.68
CA THR A 181 -5.70 22.20 -4.88
C THR A 181 -5.68 20.77 -5.46
N PRO A 182 -6.82 20.12 -5.65
CA PRO A 182 -6.87 18.77 -6.21
C PRO A 182 -6.28 18.72 -7.62
N PRO A 183 -5.43 17.73 -7.95
CA PRO A 183 -4.62 17.73 -9.17
C PRO A 183 -5.35 17.28 -10.43
N VAL A 184 -6.63 17.62 -10.61
CA VAL A 184 -7.36 17.27 -11.85
C VAL A 184 -6.83 18.02 -13.08
N VAL A 185 -6.12 19.14 -12.89
CA VAL A 185 -5.51 19.93 -13.98
C VAL A 185 -3.98 19.90 -13.95
N GLY A 186 -3.39 19.41 -12.84
CA GLY A 186 -1.95 19.59 -12.53
C GLY A 186 -0.99 18.69 -13.29
N ILE A 187 -1.38 17.48 -13.70
CA ILE A 187 -0.43 16.54 -14.34
C ILE A 187 -0.01 17.04 -15.71
N LEU A 188 -0.94 17.56 -16.49
CA LEU A 188 -0.65 18.15 -17.79
C LEU A 188 0.06 19.50 -17.66
N SER A 189 -0.24 20.31 -16.64
CA SER A 189 0.39 21.61 -16.45
C SER A 189 1.80 21.49 -15.84
N LEU A 190 2.02 20.56 -14.89
CA LEU A 190 3.35 20.23 -14.37
C LEU A 190 4.22 19.56 -15.44
N TYR A 191 3.64 18.70 -16.26
CA TYR A 191 4.31 18.12 -17.42
C TYR A 191 4.74 19.20 -18.42
N ARG A 192 3.86 20.13 -18.73
CA ARG A 192 4.13 21.26 -19.63
C ARG A 192 5.19 22.21 -19.04
N ARG A 193 5.11 22.51 -17.74
CA ARG A 193 6.08 23.36 -17.04
C ARG A 193 7.45 22.70 -16.96
N TRP A 194 7.50 21.39 -16.71
CA TRP A 194 8.75 20.63 -16.69
C TRP A 194 9.38 20.53 -18.10
N ILE A 195 8.61 20.30 -19.17
CA ILE A 195 9.08 20.36 -20.55
C ILE A 195 9.69 21.73 -20.84
N LEU A 196 9.01 22.80 -20.47
CA LEU A 196 9.50 24.18 -20.70
C LEU A 196 10.80 24.45 -19.92
N VAL A 197 10.95 23.90 -18.71
CA VAL A 197 12.19 24.02 -17.91
C VAL A 197 13.33 23.23 -18.55
N GLN A 198 13.07 22.03 -19.07
CA GLN A 198 14.07 21.23 -19.76
C GLN A 198 14.48 21.87 -21.11
N GLU A 199 13.52 22.35 -21.88
CA GLU A 199 13.82 23.09 -23.11
C GLU A 199 14.63 24.35 -22.84
N ALA A 200 14.32 25.10 -21.78
CA ALA A 200 15.10 26.28 -21.39
C ALA A 200 16.53 25.89 -20.92
N ARG A 201 16.70 24.73 -20.29
CA ARG A 201 18.01 24.21 -19.86
C ARG A 201 18.85 23.76 -21.05
N GLU A 202 18.25 23.08 -22.03
CA GLU A 202 18.91 22.69 -23.30
C GLU A 202 19.29 23.91 -24.10
N ARG A 203 18.42 24.91 -24.24
CA ARG A 203 18.73 26.19 -24.90
C ARG A 203 19.87 26.95 -24.22
N ARG A 204 20.04 26.83 -22.90
CA ARG A 204 21.19 27.39 -22.18
C ARG A 204 22.49 26.65 -22.50
N LYS A 205 22.47 25.33 -22.67
CA LYS A 205 23.65 24.53 -23.03
C LYS A 205 24.11 24.80 -24.46
N THR A 206 23.18 25.02 -25.40
CA THR A 206 23.48 25.23 -26.80
C THR A 206 23.85 26.68 -27.15
N ARG A 207 23.46 27.69 -26.35
CA ARG A 207 23.77 29.09 -26.54
C ARG A 207 25.27 29.43 -26.63
N PRO A 208 26.19 28.86 -25.82
CA PRO A 208 27.63 29.17 -25.96
C PRO A 208 28.22 28.61 -27.25
N ILE A 209 27.76 27.46 -27.74
CA ILE A 209 28.25 26.80 -28.95
C ILE A 209 27.85 27.61 -30.20
N MET A 210 26.64 28.12 -30.22
CA MET A 210 26.17 28.97 -31.34
C MET A 210 26.84 30.34 -31.40
N ARG A 211 27.24 30.92 -30.24
CA ARG A 211 27.98 32.17 -30.19
C ARG A 211 29.43 32.03 -30.68
N SER A 212 30.05 30.87 -30.44
CA SER A 212 31.40 30.58 -30.92
C SER A 212 31.42 30.30 -32.42
N ALA A 213 30.40 29.66 -32.97
CA ALA A 213 30.27 29.42 -34.41
C ALA A 213 30.09 30.72 -35.22
N LEU A 214 29.20 31.62 -34.78
CA LEU A 214 28.99 32.92 -35.41
C LEU A 214 30.21 33.86 -35.37
N LYS A 215 31.14 33.64 -34.41
CA LYS A 215 32.36 34.41 -34.28
C LYS A 215 33.48 33.92 -35.23
N MET A 216 33.35 32.70 -35.76
CA MET A 216 34.31 32.11 -36.70
C MET A 216 33.97 32.40 -38.18
N GLU A 217 32.67 32.68 -38.50
CA GLU A 217 32.22 33.02 -39.85
C GLU A 217 32.37 34.50 -40.22
N GLY A 218 32.77 35.36 -39.25
CA GLY A 218 32.93 36.82 -39.44
C GLY A 218 34.39 37.28 -39.54
N ARG A 219 35.32 36.36 -39.95
CA ARG A 219 36.74 36.73 -40.20
C ARG A 219 37.16 36.43 -41.62
#